data_b0fd61e4ee211e71bc8ea02848be2720
#
_entry.id   b0fd61e4ee211e71bc8ea02848be2720
#
_cell.length_a   1.000
_cell.length_b   1.000
_cell.length_c   1.000
_cell.angle_alpha   90.00
_cell.angle_beta   90.00
_cell.angle_gamma   90.00
#
_symmetry.space_group_name_H-M   'P 1'
#
loop_
_entity.id
_entity.type
_entity.pdbx_description
1 polymer ?
#
loop_
_entity_poly.entity_id
_entity_poly.type
_entity_poly.pdbx_seq_one_letter_code
_entity_poly.pdbx_strand_id
1 'polypeptide(L)'
;MKIKTLVAMLFLSAGATTVVAQDATNCNSNSSISHEAVRAGNFKDAYTPWKAVLENCPTLRFYTFTDGYKILKGLMAQIKDRNNPEYQKYFNELMNTHDLRIKYTDEFLAKGTKVSSADEALGIKAVDYIALAPKLDVNQAYQWLSQSVNAVKGESAGATIFYFLQMSLDKLKADPAHKEQFIQDYLAASCLLYTSPS
;
A
#
# COMPACT_ATOMS: atom_id res chain seq x y z
N MET A 1 -60.15 28.19 39.96
CA MET A 1 -58.78 27.93 40.18
C MET A 1 -58.24 26.94 39.11
N LYS A 2 -57.42 27.38 38.22
CA LYS A 2 -56.91 26.54 37.11
C LYS A 2 -55.51 26.10 37.49
N ILE A 3 -55.28 24.79 37.68
CA ILE A 3 -54.00 24.18 37.93
C ILE A 3 -53.37 23.89 36.55
N LYS A 4 -52.24 24.56 36.26
CA LYS A 4 -51.41 24.29 35.07
C LYS A 4 -50.40 23.21 35.41
N THR A 5 -50.55 22.04 34.83
CA THR A 5 -49.59 20.96 34.93
C THR A 5 -48.45 21.22 33.98
N LEU A 6 -47.25 21.40 34.53
CA LEU A 6 -46.00 21.57 33.78
C LEU A 6 -45.43 20.17 33.49
N VAL A 7 -45.47 19.74 32.23
CA VAL A 7 -44.81 18.50 31.80
C VAL A 7 -43.39 18.85 31.42
N ALA A 8 -42.41 18.43 32.23
CA ALA A 8 -41.02 18.53 31.92
C ALA A 8 -40.64 17.39 30.97
N MET A 9 -40.33 17.69 29.72
CA MET A 9 -39.70 16.75 28.78
C MET A 9 -38.21 16.62 29.11
N LEU A 10 -37.84 15.49 29.68
CA LEU A 10 -36.43 15.03 29.71
C LEU A 10 -36.06 14.48 28.33
N PHE A 11 -35.29 15.22 27.54
CA PHE A 11 -34.61 14.66 26.37
C PHE A 11 -33.37 13.90 26.84
N LEU A 12 -33.44 12.58 26.84
CA LEU A 12 -32.26 11.73 26.94
C LEU A 12 -31.48 11.83 25.63
N SER A 13 -30.32 12.51 25.65
CA SER A 13 -29.30 12.45 24.64
C SER A 13 -28.45 11.18 24.83
N ALA A 14 -28.96 10.05 24.41
CA ALA A 14 -28.21 8.78 24.39
C ALA A 14 -28.15 8.27 22.94
N GLY A 15 -27.26 8.82 22.14
CA GLY A 15 -27.22 8.43 20.72
C GLY A 15 -25.87 8.41 20.03
N ALA A 16 -24.79 8.91 20.65
CA ALA A 16 -23.54 9.10 19.94
C ALA A 16 -22.42 8.08 20.23
N THR A 17 -22.58 7.21 21.22
CA THR A 17 -21.50 6.29 21.65
C THR A 17 -21.59 4.88 21.07
N THR A 18 -22.73 4.49 20.49
CA THR A 18 -22.92 3.12 19.98
C THR A 18 -22.31 2.89 18.59
N VAL A 19 -22.26 3.91 17.74
CA VAL A 19 -21.79 3.78 16.35
C VAL A 19 -20.29 3.50 16.32
N VAL A 20 -19.48 4.24 17.09
CA VAL A 20 -18.03 4.07 17.10
C VAL A 20 -17.59 2.71 17.66
N ALA A 21 -18.30 2.19 18.68
CA ALA A 21 -18.01 0.88 19.26
C ALA A 21 -18.39 -0.27 18.30
N GLN A 22 -19.47 -0.12 17.54
CA GLN A 22 -19.92 -1.13 16.59
C GLN A 22 -18.99 -1.21 15.38
N ASP A 23 -18.52 -0.07 14.87
CA ASP A 23 -17.54 -0.01 13.78
C ASP A 23 -16.20 -0.62 14.19
N ALA A 24 -15.69 -0.34 15.40
CA ALA A 24 -14.47 -0.94 15.92
C ALA A 24 -14.59 -2.47 16.08
N THR A 25 -15.75 -2.98 16.49
CA THR A 25 -16.02 -4.42 16.58
C THR A 25 -16.01 -5.06 15.20
N ASN A 26 -16.64 -4.42 14.21
CA ASN A 26 -16.64 -4.88 12.83
C ASN A 26 -15.23 -4.88 12.23
N CYS A 27 -14.40 -3.88 12.51
CA CYS A 27 -13.02 -3.80 12.06
C CYS A 27 -12.17 -4.96 12.57
N ASN A 28 -12.25 -5.29 13.86
CA ASN A 28 -11.50 -6.41 14.43
C ASN A 28 -11.95 -7.76 13.85
N SER A 29 -13.27 -7.96 13.73
CA SER A 29 -13.83 -9.18 13.14
C SER A 29 -13.41 -9.34 11.68
N ASN A 30 -13.60 -8.31 10.86
CA ASN A 30 -13.23 -8.31 9.45
C ASN A 30 -11.72 -8.50 9.26
N SER A 31 -10.89 -7.87 10.11
CA SER A 31 -9.44 -8.04 10.09
C SER A 31 -9.04 -9.49 10.34
N SER A 32 -9.65 -10.15 11.32
CA SER A 32 -9.37 -11.56 11.63
C SER A 32 -9.85 -12.49 10.50
N ILE A 33 -11.07 -12.30 10.00
CA ILE A 33 -11.64 -13.12 8.92
C ILE A 33 -10.76 -13.01 7.66
N SER A 34 -10.40 -11.80 7.25
CA SER A 34 -9.58 -11.61 6.06
C SER A 34 -8.19 -12.20 6.21
N HIS A 35 -7.56 -12.03 7.39
CA HIS A 35 -6.23 -12.56 7.66
C HIS A 35 -6.19 -14.10 7.60
N GLU A 36 -7.16 -14.78 8.22
CA GLU A 36 -7.25 -16.24 8.16
C GLU A 36 -7.54 -16.73 6.74
N ALA A 37 -8.39 -16.05 5.99
CA ALA A 37 -8.64 -16.38 4.59
C ALA A 37 -7.36 -16.24 3.72
N VAL A 38 -6.55 -15.19 3.96
CA VAL A 38 -5.25 -15.01 3.29
C VAL A 38 -4.28 -16.13 3.65
N ARG A 39 -4.22 -16.55 4.92
CA ARG A 39 -3.38 -17.68 5.35
C ARG A 39 -3.77 -18.99 4.70
N ALA A 40 -5.07 -19.17 4.44
CA ALA A 40 -5.61 -20.32 3.70
C ALA A 40 -5.44 -20.22 2.17
N GLY A 41 -4.89 -19.09 1.64
CA GLY A 41 -4.78 -18.85 0.20
C GLY A 41 -6.12 -18.51 -0.48
N ASN A 42 -7.15 -18.22 0.30
CA ASN A 42 -8.49 -17.93 -0.22
C ASN A 42 -8.68 -16.41 -0.40
N PHE A 43 -8.05 -15.87 -1.45
CA PHE A 43 -8.03 -14.42 -1.70
C PHE A 43 -9.41 -13.84 -2.04
N LYS A 44 -10.28 -14.62 -2.67
CA LYS A 44 -11.62 -14.17 -3.03
C LYS A 44 -12.48 -13.88 -1.80
N ASP A 45 -12.47 -14.77 -0.82
CA ASP A 45 -13.23 -14.60 0.42
C ASP A 45 -12.57 -13.58 1.35
N ALA A 46 -11.24 -13.41 1.25
CA ALA A 46 -10.50 -12.41 2.00
C ALA A 46 -10.81 -10.97 1.55
N TYR A 47 -11.17 -10.75 0.28
CA TYR A 47 -11.24 -9.42 -0.33
C TYR A 47 -12.26 -8.48 0.33
N THR A 48 -13.50 -8.93 0.50
CA THR A 48 -14.56 -8.06 1.04
C THR A 48 -14.30 -7.62 2.50
N PRO A 49 -13.99 -8.54 3.45
CA PRO A 49 -13.68 -8.12 4.81
C PRO A 49 -12.39 -7.30 4.89
N TRP A 50 -11.36 -7.62 4.10
CA TRP A 50 -10.15 -6.82 4.03
C TRP A 50 -10.44 -5.38 3.57
N LYS A 51 -11.23 -5.21 2.51
CA LYS A 51 -11.57 -3.89 1.98
C LYS A 51 -12.32 -3.04 2.99
N ALA A 52 -13.24 -3.63 3.74
CA ALA A 52 -13.93 -2.96 4.83
C ALA A 52 -12.95 -2.45 5.91
N VAL A 53 -11.91 -3.23 6.25
CA VAL A 53 -10.86 -2.79 7.19
C VAL A 53 -10.03 -1.66 6.60
N LEU A 54 -9.59 -1.78 5.33
CA LEU A 54 -8.78 -0.76 4.67
C LEU A 54 -9.50 0.60 4.59
N GLU A 55 -10.80 0.60 4.36
CA GLU A 55 -11.61 1.81 4.21
C GLU A 55 -11.95 2.48 5.55
N ASN A 56 -12.25 1.70 6.59
CA ASN A 56 -12.79 2.24 7.84
C ASN A 56 -11.75 2.30 8.98
N CYS A 57 -10.73 1.45 8.96
CA CYS A 57 -9.77 1.33 10.06
C CYS A 57 -8.37 0.87 9.55
N PRO A 58 -7.77 1.57 8.57
CA PRO A 58 -6.55 1.14 7.88
C PRO A 58 -5.35 0.92 8.80
N THR A 59 -5.29 1.63 9.93
CA THR A 59 -4.18 1.56 10.88
C THR A 59 -4.43 0.63 12.07
N LEU A 60 -5.50 -0.18 12.00
CA LEU A 60 -5.83 -1.16 13.04
C LEU A 60 -4.72 -2.20 13.20
N ARG A 61 -4.23 -2.74 12.09
CA ARG A 61 -3.17 -3.75 12.02
C ARG A 61 -2.29 -3.51 10.81
N PHE A 62 -0.97 -3.67 10.97
CA PHE A 62 -0.06 -3.51 9.83
C PHE A 62 -0.31 -4.54 8.73
N TYR A 63 -0.71 -5.74 9.07
CA TYR A 63 -1.01 -6.78 8.09
C TYR A 63 -2.22 -6.44 7.17
N THR A 64 -3.02 -5.42 7.49
CA THR A 64 -4.02 -4.88 6.55
C THR A 64 -3.39 -4.56 5.19
N PHE A 65 -2.17 -4.01 5.18
CA PHE A 65 -1.44 -3.69 3.95
C PHE A 65 -0.78 -4.92 3.32
N THR A 66 -0.05 -5.72 4.11
CA THR A 66 0.66 -6.88 3.57
C THR A 66 -0.29 -7.97 3.06
N ASP A 67 -1.42 -8.17 3.71
CA ASP A 67 -2.47 -9.07 3.23
C ASP A 67 -3.17 -8.49 2.00
N GLY A 68 -3.42 -7.17 1.96
CA GLY A 68 -3.96 -6.49 0.79
C GLY A 68 -3.13 -6.73 -0.46
N TYR A 69 -1.80 -6.66 -0.36
CA TYR A 69 -0.92 -6.98 -1.48
C TYR A 69 -1.08 -8.42 -1.95
N LYS A 70 -1.18 -9.39 -1.03
CA LYS A 70 -1.38 -10.81 -1.37
C LYS A 70 -2.74 -11.06 -2.01
N ILE A 71 -3.80 -10.47 -1.44
CA ILE A 71 -5.17 -10.58 -1.96
C ILE A 71 -5.23 -10.07 -3.39
N LEU A 72 -4.80 -8.82 -3.61
CA LEU A 72 -4.91 -8.17 -4.91
C LEU A 72 -4.04 -8.85 -5.98
N LYS A 73 -2.80 -9.20 -5.63
CA LYS A 73 -1.92 -9.97 -6.53
C LYS A 73 -2.49 -11.36 -6.83
N GLY A 74 -3.04 -12.04 -5.84
CA GLY A 74 -3.67 -13.36 -6.02
C GLY A 74 -4.91 -13.31 -6.91
N LEU A 75 -5.74 -12.27 -6.80
CA LEU A 75 -6.89 -12.05 -7.67
C LEU A 75 -6.47 -11.71 -9.10
N MET A 76 -5.49 -10.81 -9.27
CA MET A 76 -4.93 -10.47 -10.58
C MET A 76 -4.30 -11.66 -11.29
N ALA A 77 -3.63 -12.56 -10.55
CA ALA A 77 -2.99 -13.75 -11.12
C ALA A 77 -3.99 -14.72 -11.79
N GLN A 78 -5.27 -14.64 -11.45
CA GLN A 78 -6.34 -15.42 -12.07
C GLN A 78 -6.82 -14.85 -13.41
N ILE A 79 -6.41 -13.61 -13.74
CA ILE A 79 -6.85 -12.87 -14.92
C ILE A 79 -5.68 -12.76 -15.91
N LYS A 80 -5.74 -13.47 -17.03
CA LYS A 80 -4.64 -13.50 -18.01
C LYS A 80 -4.45 -12.18 -18.77
N ASP A 81 -5.55 -11.50 -19.08
CA ASP A 81 -5.54 -10.26 -19.85
C ASP A 81 -5.45 -9.05 -18.89
N ARG A 82 -4.34 -8.32 -18.96
CA ARG A 82 -4.14 -7.12 -18.17
C ARG A 82 -5.03 -5.94 -18.58
N ASN A 83 -5.64 -5.99 -19.77
CA ASN A 83 -6.61 -5.00 -20.22
C ASN A 83 -8.03 -5.28 -19.70
N ASN A 84 -8.24 -6.43 -19.06
CA ASN A 84 -9.52 -6.74 -18.42
C ASN A 84 -9.85 -5.68 -17.36
N PRO A 85 -11.08 -5.11 -17.35
CA PRO A 85 -11.48 -4.08 -16.39
C PRO A 85 -11.33 -4.52 -14.92
N GLU A 86 -11.54 -5.81 -14.63
CA GLU A 86 -11.37 -6.35 -13.27
C GLU A 86 -9.89 -6.41 -12.86
N TYR A 87 -8.98 -6.77 -13.79
CA TYR A 87 -7.55 -6.69 -13.54
C TYR A 87 -7.13 -5.26 -13.23
N GLN A 88 -7.58 -4.30 -14.05
CA GLN A 88 -7.27 -2.87 -13.88
C GLN A 88 -7.81 -2.34 -12.55
N LYS A 89 -9.01 -2.76 -12.14
CA LYS A 89 -9.57 -2.42 -10.83
C LYS A 89 -8.66 -2.90 -9.70
N TYR A 90 -8.26 -4.17 -9.69
CA TYR A 90 -7.38 -4.71 -8.63
C TYR A 90 -5.98 -4.08 -8.67
N PHE A 91 -5.46 -3.79 -9.85
CA PHE A 91 -4.20 -3.06 -9.99
C PHE A 91 -4.28 -1.65 -9.39
N ASN A 92 -5.33 -0.89 -9.67
CA ASN A 92 -5.53 0.44 -9.10
C ASN A 92 -5.71 0.39 -7.58
N GLU A 93 -6.41 -0.62 -7.07
CA GLU A 93 -6.55 -0.85 -5.62
C GLU A 93 -5.21 -1.23 -4.99
N LEU A 94 -4.35 -2.00 -5.66
CA LEU A 94 -2.99 -2.30 -5.20
C LEU A 94 -2.15 -1.02 -5.09
N MET A 95 -2.16 -0.18 -6.11
CA MET A 95 -1.43 1.10 -6.07
C MET A 95 -1.94 2.01 -4.96
N ASN A 96 -3.26 2.12 -4.79
CA ASN A 96 -3.85 2.87 -3.67
C ASN A 96 -3.48 2.28 -2.30
N THR A 97 -3.42 0.96 -2.18
CA THR A 97 -3.01 0.29 -0.93
C THR A 97 -1.56 0.64 -0.57
N HIS A 98 -0.66 0.71 -1.56
CA HIS A 98 0.70 1.21 -1.36
C HIS A 98 0.72 2.67 -0.91
N ASP A 99 -0.08 3.54 -1.55
CA ASP A 99 -0.16 4.96 -1.18
C ASP A 99 -0.67 5.16 0.25
N LEU A 100 -1.67 4.40 0.65
CA LEU A 100 -2.16 4.40 2.03
C LEU A 100 -1.11 3.87 3.01
N ARG A 101 -0.36 2.81 2.64
CA ARG A 101 0.74 2.30 3.45
C ARG A 101 1.83 3.36 3.67
N ILE A 102 2.21 4.10 2.61
CA ILE A 102 3.17 5.21 2.70
C ILE A 102 2.62 6.31 3.59
N LYS A 103 1.36 6.72 3.37
CA LYS A 103 0.68 7.76 4.17
C LYS A 103 0.65 7.45 5.66
N TYR A 104 0.42 6.21 6.04
CA TYR A 104 0.28 5.81 7.46
C TYR A 104 1.57 5.29 8.10
N THR A 105 2.74 5.44 7.44
CA THR A 105 4.04 5.03 7.97
C THR A 105 4.29 5.59 9.37
N ASP A 106 4.19 6.91 9.52
CA ASP A 106 4.50 7.59 10.78
C ASP A 106 3.54 7.20 11.91
N GLU A 107 2.27 6.93 11.58
CA GLU A 107 1.30 6.46 12.58
C GLU A 107 1.68 5.06 13.12
N PHE A 108 2.14 4.15 12.27
CA PHE A 108 2.62 2.84 12.71
C PHE A 108 3.90 2.94 13.53
N LEU A 109 4.84 3.79 13.13
CA LEU A 109 6.06 4.04 13.89
C LEU A 109 5.76 4.64 15.25
N ALA A 110 4.84 5.59 15.35
CA ALA A 110 4.39 6.19 16.61
C ALA A 110 3.72 5.19 17.54
N LYS A 111 3.08 4.15 16.99
CA LYS A 111 2.53 3.00 17.75
C LYS A 111 3.58 1.95 18.14
N GLY A 112 4.86 2.18 17.83
CA GLY A 112 5.95 1.23 18.09
C GLY A 112 5.98 0.01 17.16
N THR A 113 5.23 0.04 16.04
CA THR A 113 5.26 -1.03 15.06
C THR A 113 6.52 -0.91 14.21
N LYS A 114 7.32 -1.97 14.15
CA LYS A 114 8.50 -2.01 13.27
C LYS A 114 8.05 -2.15 11.82
N VAL A 115 8.19 -1.08 11.07
CA VAL A 115 7.83 -1.01 9.64
C VAL A 115 8.93 -0.30 8.86
N SER A 116 9.05 -0.62 7.58
CA SER A 116 9.93 0.10 6.67
C SER A 116 9.52 1.56 6.50
N SER A 117 10.48 2.40 6.15
CA SER A 117 10.23 3.83 5.89
C SER A 117 9.23 4.05 4.74
N ALA A 118 8.72 5.27 4.63
CA ALA A 118 7.87 5.66 3.52
C ALA A 118 8.61 5.55 2.18
N ASP A 119 9.89 5.91 2.14
CA ASP A 119 10.71 5.83 0.93
C ASP A 119 11.03 4.39 0.53
N GLU A 120 11.27 3.49 1.49
CA GLU A 120 11.40 2.06 1.20
C GLU A 120 10.08 1.47 0.67
N ALA A 121 8.95 1.84 1.28
CA ALA A 121 7.62 1.44 0.80
C ALA A 121 7.33 1.96 -0.63
N LEU A 122 7.84 3.14 -0.98
CA LEU A 122 7.75 3.68 -2.35
C LEU A 122 8.55 2.81 -3.35
N GLY A 123 9.72 2.31 -2.96
CA GLY A 123 10.48 1.36 -3.77
C GLY A 123 9.72 0.06 -4.02
N ILE A 124 9.09 -0.49 -2.99
CA ILE A 124 8.24 -1.69 -3.11
C ILE A 124 7.04 -1.43 -4.04
N LYS A 125 6.39 -0.26 -3.92
CA LYS A 125 5.32 0.16 -4.83
C LYS A 125 5.80 0.17 -6.28
N ALA A 126 6.97 0.75 -6.53
CA ALA A 126 7.54 0.84 -7.88
C ALA A 126 7.84 -0.55 -8.47
N VAL A 127 8.37 -1.47 -7.68
CA VAL A 127 8.62 -2.86 -8.10
C VAL A 127 7.31 -3.56 -8.50
N ASP A 128 6.26 -3.43 -7.68
CA ASP A 128 4.95 -3.99 -7.99
C ASP A 128 4.32 -3.34 -9.23
N TYR A 129 4.48 -2.03 -9.40
CA TYR A 129 4.02 -1.31 -10.57
C TYR A 129 4.69 -1.85 -11.85
N ILE A 130 6.02 -1.99 -11.86
CA ILE A 130 6.76 -2.52 -13.02
C ILE A 130 6.29 -3.93 -13.37
N ALA A 131 6.11 -4.78 -12.36
CA ALA A 131 5.73 -6.17 -12.57
C ALA A 131 4.28 -6.33 -13.08
N LEU A 132 3.35 -5.45 -12.68
CA LEU A 132 1.91 -5.69 -12.78
C LEU A 132 1.14 -4.65 -13.60
N ALA A 133 1.73 -3.50 -13.93
CA ALA A 133 1.01 -2.46 -14.67
C ALA A 133 0.45 -2.98 -16.00
N PRO A 134 -0.80 -2.68 -16.33
CA PRO A 134 -1.36 -2.97 -17.66
C PRO A 134 -0.54 -2.30 -18.76
N LYS A 135 -0.07 -1.09 -18.51
CA LYS A 135 0.85 -0.34 -19.36
C LYS A 135 1.89 0.32 -18.47
N LEU A 136 3.16 -0.03 -18.68
CA LEU A 136 4.28 0.51 -17.92
C LEU A 136 4.60 1.94 -18.39
N ASP A 137 4.60 2.90 -17.46
CA ASP A 137 5.23 4.21 -17.62
C ASP A 137 6.63 4.16 -17.00
N VAL A 138 7.65 4.09 -17.86
CA VAL A 138 9.06 4.01 -17.46
C VAL A 138 9.50 5.27 -16.69
N ASN A 139 8.99 6.45 -17.05
CA ASN A 139 9.36 7.69 -16.37
C ASN A 139 8.82 7.71 -14.93
N GLN A 140 7.57 7.30 -14.74
CA GLN A 140 6.97 7.22 -13.42
C GLN A 140 7.67 6.18 -12.53
N ALA A 141 7.93 4.99 -13.08
CA ALA A 141 8.65 3.94 -12.37
C ALA A 141 10.06 4.39 -11.96
N TYR A 142 10.80 4.99 -12.89
CA TYR A 142 12.13 5.54 -12.63
C TYR A 142 12.11 6.61 -11.53
N GLN A 143 11.15 7.53 -11.57
CA GLN A 143 11.03 8.59 -10.58
C GLN A 143 10.84 8.02 -9.16
N TRP A 144 9.93 7.07 -8.97
CA TRP A 144 9.70 6.43 -7.67
C TRP A 144 10.91 5.65 -7.17
N LEU A 145 11.57 4.90 -8.06
CA LEU A 145 12.78 4.14 -7.72
C LEU A 145 13.93 5.06 -7.36
N SER A 146 14.16 6.11 -8.16
CA SER A 146 15.22 7.09 -7.90
C SER A 146 15.02 7.78 -6.55
N GLN A 147 13.80 8.20 -6.22
CA GLN A 147 13.48 8.77 -4.91
C GLN A 147 13.78 7.77 -3.79
N SER A 148 13.29 6.54 -3.90
CA SER A 148 13.47 5.50 -2.90
C SER A 148 14.96 5.18 -2.67
N VAL A 149 15.71 4.88 -3.74
CA VAL A 149 17.12 4.50 -3.65
C VAL A 149 17.97 5.62 -3.07
N ASN A 150 17.73 6.88 -3.46
CA ASN A 150 18.47 8.03 -2.95
C ASN A 150 18.19 8.31 -1.46
N ALA A 151 16.98 8.04 -0.99
CA ALA A 151 16.62 8.24 0.42
C ALA A 151 17.10 7.09 1.31
N VAL A 152 16.90 5.83 0.87
CA VAL A 152 17.19 4.61 1.67
C VAL A 152 18.67 4.21 1.58
N LYS A 153 19.30 4.46 0.43
CA LYS A 153 20.73 4.16 0.17
C LYS A 153 21.09 2.69 0.41
N GLY A 154 22.12 2.41 1.22
CA GLY A 154 22.66 1.08 1.46
C GLY A 154 21.68 0.06 2.09
N GLU A 155 20.55 0.50 2.62
CA GLU A 155 19.47 -0.36 3.14
C GLU A 155 18.40 -0.66 2.10
N SER A 156 18.55 -0.17 0.86
CA SER A 156 17.62 -0.44 -0.23
C SER A 156 17.57 -1.92 -0.56
N ALA A 157 16.35 -2.46 -0.72
CA ALA A 157 16.17 -3.84 -1.16
C ALA A 157 16.81 -4.08 -2.53
N GLY A 158 17.47 -5.22 -2.72
CA GLY A 158 18.16 -5.55 -3.97
C GLY A 158 17.27 -5.46 -5.22
N ALA A 159 16.00 -5.85 -5.10
CA ALA A 159 15.03 -5.69 -6.18
C ALA A 159 14.80 -4.20 -6.56
N THR A 160 14.73 -3.30 -5.57
CA THR A 160 14.58 -1.86 -5.80
C THR A 160 15.77 -1.30 -6.56
N ILE A 161 17.00 -1.66 -6.16
CA ILE A 161 18.23 -1.24 -6.84
C ILE A 161 18.28 -1.80 -8.27
N PHE A 162 17.95 -3.07 -8.45
CA PHE A 162 17.93 -3.72 -9.76
C PHE A 162 16.97 -3.01 -10.73
N TYR A 163 15.71 -2.80 -10.31
CA TYR A 163 14.74 -2.14 -11.17
C TYR A 163 15.04 -0.65 -11.37
N PHE A 164 15.67 0.02 -10.41
CA PHE A 164 16.15 1.39 -10.60
C PHE A 164 17.12 1.47 -11.79
N LEU A 165 18.13 0.59 -11.81
CA LEU A 165 19.08 0.54 -12.92
C LEU A 165 18.40 0.13 -14.23
N GLN A 166 17.48 -0.83 -14.19
CA GLN A 166 16.73 -1.26 -15.38
C GLN A 166 15.91 -0.12 -15.98
N MET A 167 15.19 0.64 -15.16
CA MET A 167 14.38 1.78 -15.63
C MET A 167 15.25 2.93 -16.15
N SER A 168 16.41 3.18 -15.54
CA SER A 168 17.38 4.15 -16.05
C SER A 168 17.94 3.75 -17.43
N LEU A 169 18.23 2.46 -17.63
CA LEU A 169 18.64 1.92 -18.92
C LEU A 169 17.55 2.03 -19.97
N ASP A 170 16.30 1.76 -19.62
CA ASP A 170 15.18 1.85 -20.56
C ASP A 170 14.88 3.31 -20.95
N LYS A 171 15.10 4.27 -20.04
CA LYS A 171 15.10 5.71 -20.38
C LYS A 171 16.21 6.06 -21.35
N LEU A 172 17.44 5.57 -21.14
CA LEU A 172 18.57 5.81 -22.04
C LEU A 172 18.29 5.27 -23.46
N LYS A 173 17.67 4.08 -23.55
CA LYS A 173 17.27 3.51 -24.84
C LYS A 173 16.22 4.35 -25.56
N ALA A 174 15.31 4.97 -24.82
CA ALA A 174 14.26 5.83 -25.36
C ALA A 174 14.76 7.24 -25.69
N ASP A 175 15.70 7.78 -24.92
CA ASP A 175 16.26 9.12 -25.06
C ASP A 175 17.78 9.12 -24.78
N PRO A 176 18.63 9.27 -25.80
CA PRO A 176 20.08 9.36 -25.65
C PRO A 176 20.54 10.51 -24.73
N ALA A 177 19.74 11.55 -24.53
CA ALA A 177 20.08 12.64 -23.61
C ALA A 177 20.15 12.18 -22.14
N HIS A 178 19.55 11.02 -21.79
CA HIS A 178 19.66 10.42 -20.46
C HIS A 178 21.02 9.79 -20.14
N LYS A 179 21.98 9.81 -21.05
CA LYS A 179 23.27 9.11 -20.91
C LYS A 179 24.07 9.49 -19.66
N GLU A 180 24.22 10.78 -19.41
CA GLU A 180 24.96 11.26 -18.23
C GLU A 180 24.32 10.80 -16.93
N GLN A 181 22.98 10.89 -16.84
CA GLN A 181 22.23 10.41 -15.67
C GLN A 181 22.36 8.89 -15.50
N PHE A 182 22.27 8.12 -16.59
CA PHE A 182 22.46 6.66 -16.52
C PHE A 182 23.82 6.26 -15.94
N ILE A 183 24.88 6.98 -16.32
CA ILE A 183 26.23 6.72 -15.76
C ILE A 183 26.23 6.95 -14.24
N GLN A 184 25.62 8.04 -13.77
CA GLN A 184 25.51 8.31 -12.33
C GLN A 184 24.67 7.25 -11.61
N ASP A 185 23.55 6.85 -12.18
CA ASP A 185 22.66 5.81 -11.64
C ASP A 185 23.39 4.46 -11.55
N TYR A 186 24.16 4.11 -12.59
CA TYR A 186 24.94 2.87 -12.62
C TYR A 186 26.00 2.85 -11.52
N LEU A 187 26.76 3.95 -11.35
CA LEU A 187 27.77 4.05 -10.30
C LEU A 187 27.13 3.98 -8.91
N ALA A 188 26.03 4.68 -8.69
CA ALA A 188 25.29 4.64 -7.43
C ALA A 188 24.77 3.24 -7.13
N ALA A 189 24.09 2.57 -8.06
CA ALA A 189 23.56 1.22 -7.90
C ALA A 189 24.67 0.20 -7.64
N SER A 190 25.78 0.29 -8.36
CA SER A 190 26.95 -0.59 -8.17
C SER A 190 27.53 -0.44 -6.77
N CYS A 191 27.70 0.80 -6.29
CA CYS A 191 28.18 1.08 -4.95
C CYS A 191 27.26 0.48 -3.88
N LEU A 192 25.95 0.64 -4.02
CA LEU A 192 24.95 0.12 -3.09
C LEU A 192 24.94 -1.42 -3.04
N LEU A 193 25.05 -2.10 -4.18
CA LEU A 193 25.09 -3.56 -4.23
C LEU A 193 26.35 -4.15 -3.55
N TYR A 194 27.49 -3.43 -3.61
CA TYR A 194 28.70 -3.86 -2.92
C TYR A 194 28.70 -3.59 -1.42
N THR A 195 27.92 -2.61 -0.96
CA THR A 195 27.89 -2.18 0.45
C THR A 195 26.69 -2.70 1.23
N SER A 196 25.69 -3.27 0.55
CA SER A 196 24.52 -3.87 1.20
C SER A 196 24.93 -5.09 2.01
N PRO A 197 24.56 -5.20 3.29
CA PRO A 197 24.77 -6.41 4.06
C PRO A 197 24.02 -7.58 3.42
N SER A 198 24.72 -8.66 3.19
CA SER A 198 24.22 -9.94 2.66
C SER A 198 23.31 -10.65 3.67
#